data_184121775213230f9181a50e9a77a9e8
#
_entry.id   184121775213230f9181a50e9a77a9e8
#
_cell.length_a   1.000
_cell.length_b   1.000
_cell.length_c   1.000
_cell.angle_alpha   90.00
_cell.angle_beta   90.00
_cell.angle_gamma   90.00
#
_symmetry.space_group_name_H-M   'P 1'
#
loop_
_entity.id
_entity.type
_entity.pdbx_description
1 polymer ?
#
loop_
_entity_poly.entity_id
_entity_poly.type
_entity_poly.pdbx_seq_one_letter_code
_entity_poly.pdbx_strand_id
1 'polypeptide(L)'
;MPLDYHALKSRPIAELEHRYDARDTILYALGVGLGADPLDAGQLRYLLERDLVALPTFATVLAYPFMWFDDPRWGVDGARLLHAGHALRMHAPLPARGAVFGRTRAVVVSDKGAARGALIVLERTLSDGPGGAPIATQTMTLMARGDGGFSAREGNGPPGGDAFAAPRAAPPEGPPDAVVELATLPQAALIYRLVADPNPLHADPAFARAAGFDRPILHGLCAYGMAGHAILRAYLGMDAARLRAISLRFAAPVFPGDALRFELWRTGDAVRLRATVPARAGLLVLDAGEAELG
;
A
#
# COMPACT_ATOMS: atom_id res chain seq x y z
N MET A 1 16.14 8.95 -19.93
CA MET A 1 15.34 10.07 -20.46
C MET A 1 14.66 10.77 -19.30
N PRO A 2 14.32 12.04 -19.39
CA PRO A 2 13.55 12.72 -18.34
C PRO A 2 12.09 12.24 -18.34
N LEU A 3 11.41 12.41 -17.19
CA LEU A 3 9.98 12.10 -17.04
C LEU A 3 9.17 12.70 -18.18
N ASP A 4 8.36 11.85 -18.83
CA ASP A 4 7.46 12.22 -19.92
C ASP A 4 6.02 12.31 -19.40
N TYR A 5 5.55 13.55 -19.20
CA TYR A 5 4.19 13.83 -18.71
C TYR A 5 3.12 13.27 -19.64
N HIS A 6 3.27 13.49 -20.96
CA HIS A 6 2.25 13.09 -21.92
C HIS A 6 2.16 11.57 -22.09
N ALA A 7 3.28 10.87 -22.06
CA ALA A 7 3.30 9.41 -22.08
C ALA A 7 2.56 8.85 -20.86
N LEU A 8 2.87 9.34 -19.65
CA LEU A 8 2.22 8.91 -18.41
C LEU A 8 0.70 9.17 -18.41
N LYS A 9 0.24 10.30 -18.97
CA LYS A 9 -1.18 10.70 -18.94
C LYS A 9 -2.01 10.05 -20.06
N SER A 10 -1.41 9.71 -21.19
CA SER A 10 -2.15 9.27 -22.38
C SER A 10 -2.37 7.76 -22.47
N ARG A 11 -1.64 6.96 -21.71
CA ARG A 11 -1.63 5.50 -21.83
C ARG A 11 -1.81 4.82 -20.46
N PRO A 12 -2.43 3.63 -20.42
CA PRO A 12 -2.37 2.81 -19.21
C PRO A 12 -0.92 2.41 -18.92
N ILE A 13 -0.55 2.43 -17.65
CA ILE A 13 0.74 1.93 -17.16
C ILE A 13 0.79 0.41 -17.32
N ALA A 14 -0.30 -0.27 -16.98
CA ALA A 14 -0.44 -1.70 -17.14
C ALA A 14 -1.91 -2.13 -17.19
N GLU A 15 -2.14 -3.23 -17.89
CA GLU A 15 -3.38 -4.01 -17.87
C GLU A 15 -2.98 -5.47 -17.68
N LEU A 16 -3.35 -6.08 -16.54
CA LEU A 16 -2.84 -7.37 -16.10
C LEU A 16 -3.98 -8.26 -15.59
N GLU A 17 -4.05 -9.50 -16.09
CA GLU A 17 -4.78 -10.56 -15.39
C GLU A 17 -3.89 -11.18 -14.33
N HIS A 18 -4.42 -11.39 -13.13
CA HIS A 18 -3.74 -12.03 -12.03
C HIS A 18 -4.59 -13.16 -11.48
N ARG A 19 -4.05 -14.38 -11.52
CA ARG A 19 -4.67 -15.58 -10.94
C ARG A 19 -4.03 -15.84 -9.59
N TYR A 20 -4.85 -16.13 -8.60
CA TYR A 20 -4.41 -16.47 -7.24
C TYR A 20 -5.29 -17.56 -6.65
N ASP A 21 -4.74 -18.31 -5.73
CA ASP A 21 -5.40 -19.42 -5.07
C ASP A 21 -5.52 -19.22 -3.53
N ALA A 22 -6.03 -20.24 -2.85
CA ALA A 22 -6.19 -20.20 -1.40
C ALA A 22 -4.85 -20.03 -0.68
N ARG A 23 -3.75 -20.61 -1.21
CA ARG A 23 -2.42 -20.49 -0.63
C ARG A 23 -1.92 -19.06 -0.65
N ASP A 24 -2.15 -18.32 -1.75
CA ASP A 24 -1.74 -16.93 -1.88
C ASP A 24 -2.49 -16.04 -0.89
N THR A 25 -3.81 -16.28 -0.74
CA THR A 25 -4.67 -15.58 0.23
C THR A 25 -4.23 -15.83 1.66
N ILE A 26 -3.93 -17.09 2.03
CA ILE A 26 -3.44 -17.47 3.35
C ILE A 26 -2.05 -16.88 3.58
N LEU A 27 -1.15 -16.96 2.60
CA LEU A 27 0.20 -16.42 2.70
C LEU A 27 0.20 -14.92 2.91
N TYR A 28 -0.71 -14.18 2.23
CA TYR A 28 -0.89 -12.75 2.48
C TYR A 28 -1.35 -12.49 3.91
N ALA A 29 -2.35 -13.23 4.40
CA ALA A 29 -2.87 -13.07 5.75
C ALA A 29 -1.80 -13.32 6.82
N LEU A 30 -1.00 -14.38 6.67
CA LEU A 30 0.18 -14.65 7.52
C LEU A 30 1.20 -13.51 7.42
N GLY A 31 1.44 -13.00 6.21
CA GLY A 31 2.38 -11.92 5.95
C GLY A 31 2.04 -10.60 6.65
N VAL A 32 0.75 -10.35 6.94
CA VAL A 32 0.28 -9.16 7.67
C VAL A 32 -0.07 -9.46 9.14
N GLY A 33 0.44 -10.58 9.67
CA GLY A 33 0.45 -10.90 11.09
C GLY A 33 -0.78 -11.61 11.64
N LEU A 34 -1.66 -12.17 10.79
CA LEU A 34 -2.73 -13.05 11.27
C LEU A 34 -2.13 -14.42 11.68
N GLY A 35 -2.79 -15.08 12.62
CA GLY A 35 -2.38 -16.39 13.11
C GLY A 35 -1.29 -16.36 14.19
N ALA A 36 -0.96 -15.19 14.72
CA ALA A 36 -0.08 -15.09 15.88
C ALA A 36 -0.68 -15.74 17.13
N ASP A 37 -2.01 -15.77 17.25
CA ASP A 37 -2.75 -16.61 18.18
C ASP A 37 -3.43 -17.74 17.41
N PRO A 38 -2.96 -19.00 17.52
CA PRO A 38 -3.53 -20.12 16.80
C PRO A 38 -4.91 -20.57 17.31
N LEU A 39 -5.40 -19.98 18.39
CA LEU A 39 -6.72 -20.29 18.98
C LEU A 39 -7.76 -19.20 18.64
N ASP A 40 -7.35 -18.09 18.03
CA ASP A 40 -8.28 -17.02 17.61
C ASP A 40 -9.10 -17.44 16.38
N ALA A 41 -10.32 -17.92 16.63
CA ALA A 41 -11.24 -18.35 15.58
C ALA A 41 -11.53 -17.24 14.54
N GLY A 42 -11.49 -15.97 14.93
CA GLY A 42 -11.67 -14.82 14.04
C GLY A 42 -10.54 -14.73 13.01
N GLN A 43 -9.29 -14.93 13.44
CA GLN A 43 -8.12 -14.94 12.56
C GLN A 43 -8.07 -16.22 11.71
N LEU A 44 -8.45 -17.38 12.25
CA LEU A 44 -8.41 -18.65 11.55
C LEU A 44 -9.30 -18.69 10.30
N ARG A 45 -10.34 -17.85 10.21
CA ARG A 45 -11.15 -17.68 8.98
C ARG A 45 -10.37 -17.22 7.77
N TYR A 46 -9.20 -16.60 7.97
CA TYR A 46 -8.30 -16.11 6.92
C TYR A 46 -7.13 -17.06 6.62
N LEU A 47 -7.06 -18.18 7.36
CA LEU A 47 -5.88 -19.06 7.35
C LEU A 47 -6.21 -20.53 7.06
N LEU A 48 -7.48 -20.90 7.07
CA LEU A 48 -7.93 -22.27 6.81
C LEU A 48 -8.75 -22.28 5.51
N GLU A 49 -8.50 -23.28 4.66
CA GLU A 49 -9.13 -23.40 3.34
C GLU A 49 -10.65 -23.58 3.41
N ARG A 50 -11.14 -24.11 4.53
CA ARG A 50 -12.57 -24.21 4.80
C ARG A 50 -13.13 -22.83 5.12
N ASP A 51 -14.07 -22.35 4.31
CA ASP A 51 -14.73 -21.05 4.44
C ASP A 51 -13.76 -19.85 4.44
N LEU A 52 -12.66 -19.99 3.69
CA LEU A 52 -11.58 -19.00 3.59
C LEU A 52 -12.13 -17.64 3.12
N VAL A 53 -11.75 -16.60 3.86
CA VAL A 53 -12.07 -15.20 3.55
C VAL A 53 -10.78 -14.46 3.17
N ALA A 54 -10.83 -13.61 2.15
CA ALA A 54 -9.72 -12.74 1.80
C ALA A 54 -9.77 -11.42 2.58
N LEU A 55 -8.60 -10.93 3.01
CA LEU A 55 -8.50 -9.58 3.56
C LEU A 55 -8.72 -8.54 2.45
N PRO A 56 -9.48 -7.43 2.69
CA PRO A 56 -9.63 -6.36 1.71
C PRO A 56 -8.29 -5.81 1.23
N THR A 57 -7.33 -5.68 2.13
CA THR A 57 -6.00 -5.16 1.84
C THR A 57 -5.17 -6.08 0.93
N PHE A 58 -5.55 -7.34 0.75
CA PHE A 58 -4.94 -8.22 -0.25
C PHE A 58 -5.11 -7.69 -1.68
N ALA A 59 -6.19 -6.95 -1.96
CA ALA A 59 -6.38 -6.28 -3.25
C ALA A 59 -5.20 -5.37 -3.64
N THR A 60 -4.44 -4.86 -2.67
CA THR A 60 -3.33 -3.92 -2.94
C THR A 60 -2.16 -4.56 -3.68
N VAL A 61 -2.01 -5.87 -3.64
CA VAL A 61 -0.91 -6.60 -4.29
C VAL A 61 -1.34 -7.38 -5.53
N LEU A 62 -2.65 -7.58 -5.73
CA LEU A 62 -3.17 -8.27 -6.92
C LEU A 62 -3.04 -7.40 -8.17
N ALA A 63 -2.63 -8.00 -9.29
CA ALA A 63 -2.39 -7.34 -10.56
C ALA A 63 -1.52 -6.07 -10.43
N TYR A 64 -0.53 -6.13 -9.53
CA TYR A 64 0.39 -5.01 -9.29
C TYR A 64 1.41 -4.93 -10.42
N PRO A 65 1.61 -3.75 -11.05
CA PRO A 65 2.57 -3.58 -12.11
C PRO A 65 3.98 -3.41 -11.54
N PHE A 66 4.63 -4.53 -11.20
CA PHE A 66 6.00 -4.48 -10.69
C PHE A 66 6.96 -3.84 -11.69
N MET A 67 7.88 -3.02 -11.20
CA MET A 67 8.95 -2.39 -11.97
C MET A 67 8.44 -1.64 -13.24
N TRP A 68 7.20 -1.14 -13.21
CA TRP A 68 6.61 -0.42 -14.35
C TRP A 68 7.48 0.77 -14.79
N PHE A 69 8.22 1.36 -13.86
CA PHE A 69 9.09 2.51 -14.08
C PHE A 69 10.38 2.16 -14.85
N ASP A 70 10.71 0.88 -15.00
CA ASP A 70 11.86 0.43 -15.81
C ASP A 70 11.61 0.60 -17.31
N ASP A 71 10.35 0.79 -17.72
CA ASP A 71 10.05 1.10 -19.10
C ASP A 71 10.53 2.53 -19.44
N PRO A 72 11.49 2.67 -20.36
CA PRO A 72 12.08 3.95 -20.70
C PRO A 72 11.09 4.98 -21.25
N ARG A 73 9.92 4.55 -21.71
CA ARG A 73 8.85 5.44 -22.19
C ARG A 73 8.40 6.46 -21.16
N TRP A 74 8.46 6.09 -19.88
CA TRP A 74 8.00 6.96 -18.80
C TRP A 74 9.06 7.99 -18.37
N GLY A 75 10.34 7.68 -18.59
CA GLY A 75 11.46 8.52 -18.17
C GLY A 75 11.54 8.72 -16.67
N VAL A 76 11.06 7.76 -15.87
CA VAL A 76 11.04 7.82 -14.40
C VAL A 76 12.33 7.23 -13.86
N ASP A 77 12.96 7.93 -12.90
CA ASP A 77 14.11 7.43 -12.17
C ASP A 77 13.67 6.49 -11.03
N GLY A 78 13.57 5.19 -11.36
CA GLY A 78 13.12 4.17 -10.42
C GLY A 78 14.00 4.03 -9.17
N ALA A 79 15.30 4.35 -9.28
CA ALA A 79 16.23 4.29 -8.13
C ALA A 79 15.88 5.32 -7.04
N ARG A 80 15.21 6.41 -7.40
CA ARG A 80 14.79 7.49 -6.49
C ARG A 80 13.28 7.60 -6.36
N LEU A 81 12.55 6.53 -6.69
CA LEU A 81 11.09 6.44 -6.57
C LEU A 81 10.72 5.87 -5.19
N LEU A 82 9.89 6.59 -4.43
CA LEU A 82 9.42 6.18 -3.12
C LEU A 82 7.91 6.08 -3.09
N HIS A 83 7.39 5.01 -2.50
CA HIS A 83 5.98 4.85 -2.20
C HIS A 83 5.63 5.70 -0.97
N ALA A 84 4.96 6.83 -1.18
CA ALA A 84 4.67 7.83 -0.14
C ALA A 84 3.32 7.63 0.55
N GLY A 85 2.35 6.96 -0.10
CA GLY A 85 1.04 6.71 0.48
C GLY A 85 0.19 5.80 -0.39
N HIS A 86 -0.82 5.20 0.22
CA HIS A 86 -1.74 4.27 -0.44
C HIS A 86 -3.16 4.45 0.05
N ALA A 87 -4.13 4.34 -0.85
CA ALA A 87 -5.55 4.31 -0.52
C ALA A 87 -6.23 3.16 -1.27
N LEU A 88 -7.16 2.51 -0.61
CA LEU A 88 -7.98 1.41 -1.12
C LEU A 88 -9.44 1.69 -0.80
N ARG A 89 -10.33 1.47 -1.78
CA ARG A 89 -11.78 1.39 -1.61
C ARG A 89 -12.28 0.08 -2.18
N MET A 90 -13.02 -0.66 -1.37
CA MET A 90 -13.70 -1.88 -1.80
C MET A 90 -15.09 -1.55 -2.34
N HIS A 91 -15.45 -2.16 -3.48
CA HIS A 91 -16.77 -2.07 -4.10
C HIS A 91 -17.55 -3.38 -3.93
N ALA A 92 -16.80 -4.49 -3.83
CA ALA A 92 -17.34 -5.82 -3.55
C ALA A 92 -16.35 -6.61 -2.69
N PRO A 93 -16.78 -7.66 -1.98
CA PRO A 93 -15.87 -8.58 -1.30
C PRO A 93 -14.86 -9.20 -2.28
N LEU A 94 -13.60 -9.27 -1.86
CA LEU A 94 -12.57 -9.95 -2.64
C LEU A 94 -12.76 -11.47 -2.51
N PRO A 95 -12.89 -12.22 -3.60
CA PRO A 95 -12.92 -13.69 -3.54
C PRO A 95 -11.62 -14.24 -2.92
N ALA A 96 -11.72 -15.35 -2.20
CA ALA A 96 -10.53 -15.99 -1.59
C ALA A 96 -9.64 -16.71 -2.61
N ARG A 97 -10.13 -16.91 -3.83
CA ARG A 97 -9.40 -17.51 -4.97
C ARG A 97 -10.06 -17.10 -6.27
N GLY A 98 -9.31 -17.08 -7.36
CA GLY A 98 -9.86 -16.76 -8.68
C GLY A 98 -8.89 -16.01 -9.57
N ALA A 99 -9.44 -15.15 -10.40
CA ALA A 99 -8.69 -14.23 -11.23
C ALA A 99 -9.28 -12.82 -11.10
N VAL A 100 -8.42 -11.83 -11.17
CA VAL A 100 -8.80 -10.42 -11.25
C VAL A 100 -8.08 -9.77 -12.42
N PHE A 101 -8.69 -8.75 -12.99
CA PHE A 101 -8.08 -7.91 -14.01
C PHE A 101 -7.78 -6.54 -13.41
N GLY A 102 -6.52 -6.11 -13.49
CA GLY A 102 -6.08 -4.82 -12.98
C GLY A 102 -5.73 -3.88 -14.12
N ARG A 103 -6.32 -2.69 -14.10
CA ARG A 103 -5.96 -1.58 -14.99
C ARG A 103 -5.35 -0.44 -14.18
N THR A 104 -4.10 -0.10 -14.49
CA THR A 104 -3.34 0.96 -13.81
C THR A 104 -3.09 2.12 -14.75
N ARG A 105 -3.33 3.35 -14.27
CA ARG A 105 -3.07 4.60 -15.03
C ARG A 105 -2.51 5.68 -14.11
N ALA A 106 -1.72 6.62 -14.66
CA ALA A 106 -1.34 7.81 -13.93
C ALA A 106 -2.48 8.84 -13.97
N VAL A 107 -3.04 9.15 -12.82
CA VAL A 107 -4.14 10.14 -12.68
C VAL A 107 -3.62 11.53 -12.33
N VAL A 108 -2.49 11.61 -11.65
CA VAL A 108 -1.80 12.86 -11.30
C VAL A 108 -0.31 12.73 -11.61
N VAL A 109 0.25 13.75 -12.25
CA VAL A 109 1.70 13.92 -12.43
C VAL A 109 2.02 15.40 -12.13
N SER A 110 2.47 15.66 -10.90
CA SER A 110 2.69 17.00 -10.34
C SER A 110 4.16 17.31 -10.19
N ASP A 111 4.62 18.42 -10.76
CA ASP A 111 6.00 18.88 -10.62
C ASP A 111 6.17 19.69 -9.33
N LYS A 112 7.09 19.26 -8.48
CA LYS A 112 7.41 19.95 -7.23
C LYS A 112 8.69 20.80 -7.35
N GLY A 113 9.20 20.93 -8.57
CA GLY A 113 10.45 21.63 -8.89
C GLY A 113 11.68 20.72 -8.77
N ALA A 114 12.75 21.10 -9.45
CA ALA A 114 13.98 20.29 -9.59
C ALA A 114 14.57 19.80 -8.26
N ALA A 115 14.46 20.60 -7.20
CA ALA A 115 15.00 20.24 -5.88
C ALA A 115 14.13 19.25 -5.09
N ARG A 116 12.81 19.16 -5.39
CA ARG A 116 11.85 18.37 -4.60
C ARG A 116 11.31 17.16 -5.34
N GLY A 117 11.59 17.02 -6.63
CA GLY A 117 11.14 15.91 -7.45
C GLY A 117 9.74 16.11 -8.05
N ALA A 118 9.13 15.02 -8.47
CA ALA A 118 7.75 14.96 -8.97
C ALA A 118 6.90 14.04 -8.09
N LEU A 119 5.60 14.29 -8.07
CA LEU A 119 4.64 13.41 -7.42
C LEU A 119 3.79 12.76 -8.51
N ILE A 120 3.72 11.43 -8.49
CA ILE A 120 2.92 10.63 -9.42
C ILE A 120 1.87 9.89 -8.60
N VAL A 121 0.59 10.03 -8.97
CA VAL A 121 -0.48 9.20 -8.42
C VAL A 121 -0.93 8.21 -9.49
N LEU A 122 -0.75 6.94 -9.19
CA LEU A 122 -1.30 5.86 -9.98
C LEU A 122 -2.64 5.43 -9.38
N GLU A 123 -3.64 5.30 -10.22
CA GLU A 123 -4.91 4.66 -9.89
C GLU A 123 -4.96 3.28 -10.52
N ARG A 124 -5.34 2.27 -9.72
CA ARG A 124 -5.59 0.91 -10.20
C ARG A 124 -7.01 0.49 -9.85
N THR A 125 -7.76 0.06 -10.86
CA THR A 125 -9.04 -0.61 -10.68
C THR A 125 -8.84 -2.11 -10.84
N LEU A 126 -9.33 -2.89 -9.87
CA LEU A 126 -9.47 -4.33 -9.97
C LEU A 126 -10.91 -4.68 -10.31
N SER A 127 -11.12 -5.57 -11.27
CA SER A 127 -12.42 -6.07 -11.70
C SER A 127 -12.40 -7.60 -11.86
N ASP A 128 -13.57 -8.21 -12.02
CA ASP A 128 -13.75 -9.64 -12.25
C ASP A 128 -13.38 -10.10 -13.68
N GLY A 129 -12.93 -9.18 -14.51
CA GLY A 129 -12.46 -9.40 -15.88
C GLY A 129 -12.27 -8.07 -16.61
N PRO A 130 -11.77 -8.09 -17.86
CA PRO A 130 -11.64 -6.90 -18.70
C PRO A 130 -13.02 -6.24 -18.92
N GLY A 131 -13.17 -4.99 -18.42
CA GLY A 131 -14.46 -4.27 -18.49
C GLY A 131 -15.55 -4.80 -17.55
N GLY A 132 -15.22 -5.71 -16.65
CA GLY A 132 -16.14 -6.30 -15.68
C GLY A 132 -16.45 -5.40 -14.50
N ALA A 133 -17.25 -5.92 -13.55
CA ALA A 133 -17.66 -5.18 -12.36
C ALA A 133 -16.43 -4.85 -11.46
N PRO A 134 -16.32 -3.63 -10.95
CA PRO A 134 -15.19 -3.27 -10.09
C PRO A 134 -15.29 -3.96 -8.74
N ILE A 135 -14.20 -4.59 -8.31
CA ILE A 135 -14.03 -5.17 -6.98
C ILE A 135 -13.40 -4.14 -6.04
N ALA A 136 -12.37 -3.44 -6.52
CA ALA A 136 -11.67 -2.42 -5.73
C ALA A 136 -11.08 -1.33 -6.62
N THR A 137 -10.98 -0.13 -6.07
CA THR A 137 -10.18 0.97 -6.64
C THR A 137 -9.13 1.38 -5.61
N GLN A 138 -7.91 1.61 -6.06
CA GLN A 138 -6.83 2.00 -5.20
C GLN A 138 -5.95 3.07 -5.85
N THR A 139 -5.36 3.92 -5.03
CA THR A 139 -4.38 4.90 -5.48
C THR A 139 -3.07 4.72 -4.75
N MET A 140 -1.99 4.83 -5.51
CA MET A 140 -0.62 4.79 -5.03
C MET A 140 0.01 6.15 -5.27
N THR A 141 0.41 6.82 -4.20
CA THR A 141 1.14 8.09 -4.28
C THR A 141 2.64 7.80 -4.24
N LEU A 142 3.32 8.20 -5.31
CA LEU A 142 4.75 8.00 -5.49
C LEU A 142 5.46 9.35 -5.49
N MET A 143 6.61 9.43 -4.80
CA MET A 143 7.52 10.54 -4.83
C MET A 143 8.74 10.17 -5.70
N ALA A 144 8.79 10.71 -6.89
CA ALA A 144 9.88 10.55 -7.85
C ALA A 144 10.92 11.66 -7.63
N ARG A 145 11.84 11.45 -6.69
CA ARG A 145 12.80 12.47 -6.23
C ARG A 145 13.77 12.93 -7.30
N GLY A 146 13.98 12.10 -8.33
CA GLY A 146 14.84 12.38 -9.46
C GLY A 146 14.22 13.21 -10.57
N ASP A 147 12.90 13.36 -10.58
CA ASP A 147 12.15 13.73 -11.77
C ASP A 147 11.45 15.09 -11.66
N GLY A 148 11.90 15.95 -10.77
CA GLY A 148 11.38 17.32 -10.65
C GLY A 148 11.88 18.25 -11.75
N GLY A 149 11.13 19.33 -12.01
CA GLY A 149 11.43 20.31 -13.04
C GLY A 149 11.07 19.84 -14.47
N PHE A 150 10.32 18.74 -14.61
CA PHE A 150 9.92 18.23 -15.92
C PHE A 150 9.04 19.23 -16.69
N SER A 151 8.19 19.98 -15.98
CA SER A 151 7.25 20.94 -16.59
C SER A 151 7.90 22.25 -17.06
N ALA A 152 9.17 22.49 -16.70
CA ALA A 152 9.95 23.61 -17.23
C ALA A 152 10.45 23.35 -18.67
N ARG A 153 10.33 22.12 -19.18
CA ARG A 153 10.68 21.78 -20.55
C ARG A 153 9.53 22.09 -21.47
N GLU A 154 9.84 22.78 -22.55
CA GLU A 154 8.84 23.13 -23.57
C GLU A 154 8.12 21.87 -24.07
N GLY A 155 6.79 21.90 -24.07
CA GLY A 155 5.95 20.81 -24.57
C GLY A 155 5.84 19.58 -23.63
N ASN A 156 6.39 19.62 -22.40
CA ASN A 156 6.27 18.50 -21.46
C ASN A 156 5.28 18.74 -20.32
N GLY A 157 4.03 19.01 -20.69
CA GLY A 157 2.92 19.21 -19.79
C GLY A 157 2.68 20.68 -19.38
N PRO A 158 1.62 20.93 -18.58
CA PRO A 158 1.34 22.28 -18.10
C PRO A 158 2.35 22.72 -17.03
N PRO A 159 2.56 24.03 -16.84
CA PRO A 159 3.42 24.54 -15.77
C PRO A 159 3.02 24.01 -14.40
N GLY A 160 3.96 23.37 -13.68
CA GLY A 160 3.71 22.70 -12.40
C GLY A 160 3.08 21.32 -12.52
N GLY A 161 2.77 20.83 -13.72
CA GLY A 161 2.05 19.58 -13.93
C GLY A 161 0.61 19.66 -13.41
N ASP A 162 0.06 18.51 -12.99
CA ASP A 162 -1.29 18.44 -12.40
C ASP A 162 -1.29 19.04 -10.97
N ALA A 163 -2.38 19.71 -10.60
CA ALA A 163 -2.61 20.12 -9.22
C ALA A 163 -2.80 18.88 -8.32
N PHE A 164 -2.12 18.86 -7.18
CA PHE A 164 -2.29 17.82 -6.17
C PHE A 164 -2.19 18.39 -4.76
N ALA A 165 -3.24 18.15 -3.98
CA ALA A 165 -3.24 18.37 -2.54
C ALA A 165 -3.25 17.01 -1.84
N ALA A 166 -2.20 16.70 -1.08
CA ALA A 166 -2.20 15.49 -0.27
C ALA A 166 -3.29 15.56 0.80
N PRO A 167 -4.06 14.49 1.01
CA PRO A 167 -4.96 14.42 2.14
C PRO A 167 -4.18 14.65 3.45
N ARG A 168 -4.61 15.62 4.25
CA ARG A 168 -4.02 15.90 5.56
C ARG A 168 -5.07 15.59 6.62
N ALA A 169 -5.11 14.36 7.04
CA ALA A 169 -5.85 13.98 8.22
C ALA A 169 -4.88 13.94 9.40
N ALA A 170 -4.78 15.02 10.16
CA ALA A 170 -4.09 14.94 11.44
C ALA A 170 -4.86 13.98 12.37
N PRO A 171 -4.18 13.15 13.18
CA PRO A 171 -4.87 12.39 14.22
C PRO A 171 -5.62 13.36 15.14
N PRO A 172 -6.77 12.95 15.70
CA PRO A 172 -7.50 13.75 16.66
C PRO A 172 -6.62 14.10 17.87
N GLU A 173 -6.92 15.23 18.52
CA GLU A 173 -6.33 15.55 19.83
C GLU A 173 -6.90 14.61 20.90
N GLY A 174 -6.05 14.14 21.81
CA GLY A 174 -6.45 13.27 22.92
C GLY A 174 -6.02 11.82 22.76
N PRO A 175 -6.33 10.98 23.78
CA PRO A 175 -5.95 9.57 23.76
C PRO A 175 -6.70 8.80 22.69
N PRO A 176 -6.10 7.74 22.12
CA PRO A 176 -6.80 6.86 21.18
C PRO A 176 -7.91 6.06 21.87
N ASP A 177 -9.00 5.80 21.15
CA ASP A 177 -10.10 4.94 21.62
C ASP A 177 -9.67 3.47 21.70
N ALA A 178 -8.75 3.05 20.83
CA ALA A 178 -8.17 1.72 20.85
C ALA A 178 -6.67 1.75 20.50
N VAL A 179 -5.95 0.81 21.08
CA VAL A 179 -4.54 0.56 20.76
C VAL A 179 -4.37 -0.91 20.44
N VAL A 180 -3.75 -1.19 19.28
CA VAL A 180 -3.43 -2.55 18.85
C VAL A 180 -1.93 -2.63 18.59
N GLU A 181 -1.26 -3.60 19.22
CA GLU A 181 0.15 -3.89 18.95
C GLU A 181 0.25 -5.18 18.15
N LEU A 182 0.99 -5.12 17.03
CA LEU A 182 1.25 -6.25 16.16
C LEU A 182 2.76 -6.37 15.94
N ALA A 183 3.32 -7.50 16.30
CA ALA A 183 4.72 -7.80 16.04
C ALA A 183 4.90 -8.26 14.59
N THR A 184 6.01 -7.90 13.96
CA THR A 184 6.45 -8.52 12.72
C THR A 184 7.45 -9.63 13.01
N LEU A 185 7.40 -10.69 12.21
CA LEU A 185 8.42 -11.72 12.28
C LEU A 185 9.76 -11.20 11.75
N PRO A 186 10.92 -11.67 12.25
CA PRO A 186 12.23 -11.33 11.66
C PRO A 186 12.34 -11.67 10.17
N GLN A 187 11.58 -12.64 9.68
CA GLN A 187 11.49 -13.04 8.26
C GLN A 187 10.26 -12.48 7.55
N ALA A 188 9.52 -11.52 8.13
CA ALA A 188 8.26 -11.02 7.58
C ALA A 188 8.39 -10.55 6.11
N ALA A 189 9.45 -9.84 5.77
CA ALA A 189 9.67 -9.38 4.40
C ALA A 189 9.91 -10.55 3.41
N LEU A 190 10.58 -11.63 3.86
CA LEU A 190 10.82 -12.82 3.04
C LEU A 190 9.54 -13.63 2.81
N ILE A 191 8.62 -13.61 3.77
CA ILE A 191 7.29 -14.22 3.63
C ILE A 191 6.42 -13.37 2.71
N TYR A 192 6.31 -12.07 2.99
CA TYR A 192 5.42 -11.16 2.28
C TYR A 192 5.77 -11.04 0.78
N ARG A 193 7.06 -11.04 0.42
CA ARG A 193 7.50 -10.97 -0.98
C ARG A 193 7.02 -12.13 -1.85
N LEU A 194 6.69 -13.27 -1.26
CA LEU A 194 6.26 -14.47 -2.01
C LEU A 194 4.90 -14.28 -2.69
N VAL A 195 4.06 -13.42 -2.16
CA VAL A 195 2.70 -13.16 -2.66
C VAL A 195 2.51 -11.71 -3.11
N ALA A 196 3.46 -10.82 -2.78
CA ALA A 196 3.28 -9.39 -3.01
C ALA A 196 4.34 -8.81 -3.95
N ASP A 197 5.50 -8.42 -3.43
CA ASP A 197 6.50 -7.61 -4.13
C ASP A 197 7.89 -8.25 -4.04
N PRO A 198 8.45 -8.76 -5.14
CA PRO A 198 9.77 -9.40 -5.15
C PRO A 198 10.95 -8.40 -5.12
N ASN A 199 10.69 -7.09 -4.97
CA ASN A 199 11.72 -6.05 -4.97
C ASN A 199 12.88 -6.40 -4.02
N PRO A 200 14.13 -6.45 -4.50
CA PRO A 200 15.31 -6.82 -3.71
C PRO A 200 15.58 -5.91 -2.52
N LEU A 201 15.03 -4.70 -2.49
CA LEU A 201 15.11 -3.78 -1.34
C LEU A 201 14.64 -4.43 -0.03
N HIS A 202 13.74 -5.39 -0.12
CA HIS A 202 13.11 -6.06 1.02
C HIS A 202 13.77 -7.40 1.37
N ALA A 203 14.75 -7.86 0.59
CA ALA A 203 15.33 -9.20 0.74
C ALA A 203 16.85 -9.25 0.61
N ASP A 204 17.46 -8.37 -0.19
CA ASP A 204 18.89 -8.37 -0.47
C ASP A 204 19.60 -7.28 0.35
N PRO A 205 20.51 -7.68 1.31
CA PRO A 205 21.24 -6.72 2.12
C PRO A 205 22.19 -5.81 1.32
N ALA A 206 22.73 -6.29 0.18
CA ALA A 206 23.60 -5.46 -0.65
C ALA A 206 22.80 -4.38 -1.37
N PHE A 207 21.64 -4.75 -1.91
CA PHE A 207 20.72 -3.82 -2.54
C PHE A 207 20.19 -2.78 -1.54
N ALA A 208 19.79 -3.22 -0.34
CA ALA A 208 19.29 -2.31 0.70
C ALA A 208 20.35 -1.28 1.10
N ARG A 209 21.61 -1.69 1.28
CA ARG A 209 22.73 -0.76 1.57
C ARG A 209 22.97 0.24 0.43
N ALA A 210 22.93 -0.22 -0.81
CA ALA A 210 23.04 0.67 -1.97
C ALA A 210 21.90 1.70 -2.04
N ALA A 211 20.71 1.34 -1.55
CA ALA A 211 19.56 2.22 -1.42
C ALA A 211 19.58 3.12 -0.16
N GLY A 212 20.63 3.05 0.67
CA GLY A 212 20.82 3.89 1.86
C GLY A 212 20.20 3.34 3.15
N PHE A 213 19.90 2.05 3.21
CA PHE A 213 19.39 1.37 4.41
C PHE A 213 20.44 0.39 4.97
N ASP A 214 20.58 0.32 6.29
CA ASP A 214 21.53 -0.59 6.94
C ASP A 214 21.22 -2.07 6.69
N ARG A 215 19.95 -2.38 6.48
CA ARG A 215 19.42 -3.73 6.22
C ARG A 215 18.12 -3.66 5.40
N PRO A 216 17.66 -4.79 4.82
CA PRO A 216 16.37 -4.84 4.14
C PRO A 216 15.23 -4.30 5.01
N ILE A 217 14.40 -3.44 4.41
CA ILE A 217 13.22 -2.87 5.08
C ILE A 217 11.99 -3.74 4.83
N LEU A 218 10.98 -3.63 5.71
CA LEU A 218 9.68 -4.24 5.47
C LEU A 218 8.95 -3.48 4.36
N HIS A 219 8.17 -4.19 3.55
CA HIS A 219 7.29 -3.59 2.55
C HIS A 219 6.32 -2.60 3.19
N GLY A 220 6.19 -1.42 2.62
CA GLY A 220 5.19 -0.45 3.08
C GLY A 220 3.77 -1.02 3.04
N LEU A 221 3.43 -1.76 1.98
CA LEU A 221 2.13 -2.41 1.84
C LEU A 221 1.90 -3.56 2.85
N CYS A 222 2.95 -4.16 3.41
CA CYS A 222 2.81 -5.08 4.55
C CYS A 222 2.34 -4.31 5.80
N ALA A 223 2.99 -3.21 6.15
CA ALA A 223 2.57 -2.36 7.27
C ALA A 223 1.15 -1.77 7.04
N TYR A 224 0.82 -1.45 5.79
CA TYR A 224 -0.55 -1.07 5.38
C TYR A 224 -1.57 -2.19 5.63
N GLY A 225 -1.25 -3.42 5.25
CA GLY A 225 -2.08 -4.60 5.53
C GLY A 225 -2.25 -4.85 7.03
N MET A 226 -1.19 -4.65 7.82
CA MET A 226 -1.26 -4.70 9.29
C MET A 226 -2.16 -3.61 9.87
N ALA A 227 -2.23 -2.41 9.28
CA ALA A 227 -3.20 -1.39 9.67
C ALA A 227 -4.65 -1.86 9.45
N GLY A 228 -4.93 -2.51 8.32
CA GLY A 228 -6.23 -3.17 8.08
C GLY A 228 -6.53 -4.25 9.12
N HIS A 229 -5.56 -5.11 9.46
CA HIS A 229 -5.68 -6.12 10.52
C HIS A 229 -6.00 -5.46 11.88
N ALA A 230 -5.30 -4.39 12.25
CA ALA A 230 -5.54 -3.68 13.50
C ALA A 230 -6.98 -3.12 13.58
N ILE A 231 -7.51 -2.57 12.49
CA ILE A 231 -8.90 -2.08 12.41
C ILE A 231 -9.90 -3.22 12.54
N LEU A 232 -9.69 -4.33 11.82
CA LEU A 232 -10.55 -5.52 11.90
C LEU A 232 -10.64 -6.04 13.33
N ARG A 233 -9.50 -6.10 14.03
CA ARG A 233 -9.40 -6.55 15.42
C ARG A 233 -10.07 -5.59 16.40
N ALA A 234 -9.85 -4.28 16.23
CA ALA A 234 -10.35 -3.28 17.19
C ALA A 234 -11.86 -3.04 17.07
N TYR A 235 -12.43 -3.03 15.85
CA TYR A 235 -13.77 -2.49 15.64
C TYR A 235 -14.72 -3.40 14.86
N LEU A 236 -14.21 -4.39 14.12
CA LEU A 236 -15.02 -5.14 13.17
C LEU A 236 -15.22 -6.62 13.55
N GLY A 237 -14.69 -7.06 14.71
CA GLY A 237 -14.80 -8.47 15.12
C GLY A 237 -14.26 -9.44 14.07
N MET A 238 -13.23 -9.03 13.33
CA MET A 238 -12.63 -9.77 12.21
C MET A 238 -13.59 -9.98 11.03
N ASP A 239 -14.60 -9.13 10.83
CA ASP A 239 -15.46 -9.15 9.64
C ASP A 239 -14.87 -8.25 8.53
N ALA A 240 -14.21 -8.89 7.55
CA ALA A 240 -13.57 -8.23 6.42
C ALA A 240 -14.54 -7.42 5.56
N ALA A 241 -15.81 -7.84 5.43
CA ALA A 241 -16.80 -7.18 4.58
C ALA A 241 -17.14 -5.77 5.07
N ARG A 242 -16.83 -5.47 6.34
CA ARG A 242 -17.11 -4.17 6.97
C ARG A 242 -15.98 -3.15 6.81
N LEU A 243 -14.82 -3.50 6.28
CA LEU A 243 -13.78 -2.53 5.95
C LEU A 243 -13.98 -2.03 4.52
N ARG A 244 -14.58 -0.85 4.36
CA ARG A 244 -14.97 -0.26 3.07
C ARG A 244 -13.84 0.49 2.38
N ALA A 245 -13.07 1.24 3.15
CA ALA A 245 -11.92 1.96 2.61
C ALA A 245 -10.84 2.13 3.69
N ILE A 246 -9.59 2.26 3.24
CA ILE A 246 -8.47 2.62 4.09
C ILE A 246 -7.46 3.41 3.28
N SER A 247 -6.93 4.49 3.86
CA SER A 247 -5.85 5.29 3.28
C SER A 247 -4.84 5.66 4.34
N LEU A 248 -3.56 5.77 3.98
CA LEU A 248 -2.52 6.25 4.88
C LEU A 248 -1.28 6.70 4.10
N ARG A 249 -0.39 7.37 4.82
CA ARG A 249 0.91 7.83 4.36
C ARG A 249 2.03 7.03 5.05
N PHE A 250 3.05 6.66 4.29
CA PHE A 250 4.28 6.08 4.82
C PHE A 250 5.21 7.20 5.30
N ALA A 251 5.53 7.22 6.61
CA ALA A 251 6.31 8.29 7.23
C ALA A 251 7.78 7.91 7.43
N ALA A 252 8.06 6.65 7.78
CA ALA A 252 9.41 6.13 7.98
C ALA A 252 9.45 4.62 7.67
N PRO A 253 10.65 4.07 7.40
CA PRO A 253 10.80 2.63 7.15
C PRO A 253 10.56 1.81 8.42
N VAL A 254 9.89 0.68 8.24
CA VAL A 254 9.76 -0.41 9.22
C VAL A 254 10.78 -1.47 8.90
N PHE A 255 11.38 -2.10 9.90
CA PHE A 255 12.26 -3.24 9.71
C PHE A 255 11.59 -4.54 10.14
N PRO A 256 11.84 -5.66 9.46
CA PRO A 256 11.44 -6.97 9.94
C PRO A 256 11.93 -7.20 11.38
N GLY A 257 11.01 -7.64 12.26
CA GLY A 257 11.22 -7.75 13.70
C GLY A 257 10.73 -6.55 14.53
N ASP A 258 10.39 -5.41 13.90
CA ASP A 258 9.75 -4.30 14.60
C ASP A 258 8.33 -4.71 15.05
N ALA A 259 7.91 -4.26 16.24
CA ALA A 259 6.51 -4.26 16.63
C ALA A 259 5.89 -2.90 16.29
N LEU A 260 4.70 -2.92 15.67
CA LEU A 260 3.96 -1.72 15.35
C LEU A 260 2.83 -1.52 16.36
N ARG A 261 2.79 -0.31 16.94
CA ARG A 261 1.71 0.14 17.80
C ARG A 261 0.78 1.02 16.99
N PHE A 262 -0.42 0.53 16.71
CA PHE A 262 -1.50 1.25 16.05
C PHE A 262 -2.35 1.97 17.08
N GLU A 263 -2.50 3.26 16.92
CA GLU A 263 -3.40 4.11 17.70
C GLU A 263 -4.58 4.49 16.81
N LEU A 264 -5.80 4.29 17.32
CA LEU A 264 -7.03 4.34 16.54
C LEU A 264 -8.04 5.24 17.25
N TRP A 265 -8.63 6.17 16.51
CA TRP A 265 -9.71 7.08 16.96
C TRP A 265 -10.93 6.87 16.06
N ARG A 266 -12.07 6.55 16.66
CA ARG A 266 -13.30 6.27 15.92
C ARG A 266 -14.31 7.40 16.06
N THR A 267 -14.90 7.85 14.95
CA THR A 267 -16.01 8.81 14.91
C THR A 267 -17.07 8.27 13.96
N GLY A 268 -18.13 7.68 14.49
CA GLY A 268 -19.15 6.99 13.70
C GLY A 268 -18.54 5.83 12.92
N ASP A 269 -18.65 5.89 11.59
CA ASP A 269 -18.10 4.89 10.67
C ASP A 269 -16.68 5.25 10.17
N ALA A 270 -16.14 6.39 10.60
CA ALA A 270 -14.77 6.79 10.28
C ALA A 270 -13.80 6.39 11.39
N VAL A 271 -12.60 5.95 11.01
CA VAL A 271 -11.48 5.69 11.92
C VAL A 271 -10.29 6.48 11.45
N ARG A 272 -9.70 7.29 12.33
CA ARG A 272 -8.37 7.88 12.15
C ARG A 272 -7.33 6.96 12.78
N LEU A 273 -6.15 6.89 12.15
CA LEU A 273 -5.09 6.03 12.68
C LEU A 273 -3.69 6.56 12.39
N ARG A 274 -2.77 6.17 13.26
CA ARG A 274 -1.33 6.24 13.04
C ARG A 274 -0.66 4.99 13.58
N ALA A 275 0.57 4.74 13.17
CA ALA A 275 1.37 3.67 13.76
C ALA A 275 2.78 4.13 14.08
N THR A 276 3.28 3.66 15.20
CA THR A 276 4.64 3.93 15.69
C THR A 276 5.38 2.62 15.97
N VAL A 277 6.70 2.71 16.07
CA VAL A 277 7.57 1.62 16.53
C VAL A 277 8.09 1.97 17.93
N PRO A 278 7.52 1.41 19.02
CA PRO A 278 7.90 1.76 20.39
C PRO A 278 9.39 1.56 20.68
N ALA A 279 9.97 0.44 20.22
CA ALA A 279 11.38 0.12 20.40
C ALA A 279 12.36 1.09 19.71
N ARG A 280 11.84 1.95 18.82
CA ARG A 280 12.61 3.00 18.12
C ARG A 280 12.16 4.38 18.57
N ALA A 281 12.08 4.59 19.88
CA ALA A 281 11.66 5.84 20.53
C ALA A 281 10.29 6.36 20.04
N GLY A 282 9.36 5.46 19.71
CA GLY A 282 8.04 5.83 19.21
C GLY A 282 8.07 6.42 17.81
N LEU A 283 9.04 6.02 16.96
CA LEU A 283 9.17 6.52 15.60
C LEU A 283 7.85 6.33 14.84
N LEU A 284 7.30 7.43 14.32
CA LEU A 284 6.11 7.43 13.48
C LEU A 284 6.43 6.78 12.13
N VAL A 285 5.74 5.69 11.78
CA VAL A 285 5.97 4.93 10.54
C VAL A 285 4.80 4.99 9.58
N LEU A 286 3.56 5.04 10.10
CA LEU A 286 2.34 5.29 9.33
C LEU A 286 1.63 6.51 9.91
N ASP A 287 1.15 7.40 9.03
CA ASP A 287 0.57 8.68 9.39
C ASP A 287 -0.63 9.03 8.51
N ALA A 288 -1.40 10.02 8.95
CA ALA A 288 -2.57 10.52 8.22
C ALA A 288 -3.51 9.37 7.77
N GLY A 289 -3.63 8.35 8.61
CA GLY A 289 -4.45 7.19 8.32
C GLY A 289 -5.94 7.49 8.53
N GLU A 290 -6.74 7.00 7.59
CA GLU A 290 -8.20 7.11 7.61
C GLU A 290 -8.82 5.84 7.07
N ALA A 291 -9.86 5.32 7.73
CA ALA A 291 -10.64 4.19 7.25
C ALA A 291 -12.14 4.47 7.37
N GLU A 292 -12.90 3.82 6.49
CA GLU A 292 -14.38 3.84 6.45
C GLU A 292 -14.88 2.43 6.75
N LEU A 293 -15.74 2.33 7.75
CA LEU A 293 -16.38 1.10 8.18
C LEU A 293 -17.79 1.01 7.60
N GLY A 294 -18.30 -0.24 7.44
CA GLY A 294 -19.67 -0.48 6.99
C GLY A 294 -20.48 -1.32 7.96
#